data_b4ebcdeb74bf74d0be1cc927f082caf0
#
_entry.id   b4ebcdeb74bf74d0be1cc927f082caf0
#
_cell.length_a   1.000
_cell.length_b   1.000
_cell.length_c   1.000
_cell.angle_alpha   90.00
_cell.angle_beta   90.00
_cell.angle_gamma   90.00
#
_symmetry.space_group_name_H-M   'P 1'
#
loop_
_entity.id
_entity.type
_entity.pdbx_description
1 polymer ?
#
loop_
_entity_poly.entity_id
_entity_poly.type
_entity_poly.pdbx_seq_one_letter_code
_entity_poly.pdbx_strand_id
1 'polypeptide(L)'
;VNELVELLTVSVLAAAFALSCFSAKDGTAATTEHAAPRRLLDIRVQANHFGHASPADVVAVLQSAGSELFRYCPHTRIDGIDVYYRSDHPEIDSKRMRDGRIAMALSAHDTHWAQYSFQFAHEFCHALANYANTSQTDIPDTPNANLWLEESLCETASLFTLRAMSHTWETNPPYPAFRVYAPWLRDYAQQRLSLPEHRLPAGTSFLAWFRQHQRALRKDAGHRDWNTIVASQLLPIFESEPAGWEAMTFLNRDRSNGLESLAEHFAQWRAHCPEGLRPFISKLAAVFGVNRQ
;
A
#
# COMPACT_ATOMS: atom_id res chain seq x y z
N VAL A 1 -33.34 -8.58 -2.92
CA VAL A 1 -33.48 -9.76 -3.79
C VAL A 1 -32.24 -10.61 -3.55
N ASN A 2 -32.50 -11.83 -3.12
CA ASN A 2 -31.57 -12.84 -2.64
C ASN A 2 -30.35 -13.07 -3.52
N GLU A 3 -29.18 -13.20 -2.89
CA GLU A 3 -28.07 -13.94 -3.49
C GLU A 3 -27.59 -15.04 -2.56
N LEU A 4 -27.58 -16.23 -3.14
CA LEU A 4 -27.20 -17.50 -2.54
C LEU A 4 -25.71 -17.54 -2.22
N VAL A 5 -25.41 -18.00 -1.00
CA VAL A 5 -24.08 -18.46 -0.60
C VAL A 5 -23.99 -19.94 -0.95
N GLU A 6 -23.25 -20.29 -1.99
CA GLU A 6 -22.86 -21.69 -2.25
C GLU A 6 -21.64 -22.07 -1.42
N LEU A 7 -21.85 -23.03 -0.54
CA LEU A 7 -20.83 -23.76 0.22
C LEU A 7 -20.21 -24.85 -0.69
N LEU A 8 -18.97 -24.65 -1.10
CA LEU A 8 -18.17 -25.71 -1.72
C LEU A 8 -17.37 -26.45 -0.65
N THR A 9 -17.79 -27.68 -0.37
CA THR A 9 -17.03 -28.69 0.41
C THR A 9 -15.93 -29.27 -0.47
N VAL A 10 -14.67 -29.06 -0.07
CA VAL A 10 -13.51 -29.71 -0.70
C VAL A 10 -13.06 -30.88 0.14
N SER A 11 -13.14 -32.10 -0.44
CA SER A 11 -12.67 -33.37 0.12
C SER A 11 -11.13 -33.42 0.11
N VAL A 12 -10.55 -33.79 1.26
CA VAL A 12 -9.11 -34.02 1.43
C VAL A 12 -8.76 -35.40 0.90
N LEU A 13 -7.91 -35.47 -0.12
CA LEU A 13 -7.23 -36.71 -0.53
C LEU A 13 -5.79 -36.66 0.00
N ALA A 14 -5.45 -37.58 0.92
CA ALA A 14 -4.10 -37.78 1.40
C ALA A 14 -3.32 -38.64 0.41
N ALA A 15 -2.20 -38.14 -0.11
CA ALA A 15 -1.22 -38.94 -0.84
C ALA A 15 0.10 -38.95 -0.06
N ALA A 16 0.49 -40.14 0.39
CA ALA A 16 1.79 -40.42 1.00
C ALA A 16 2.87 -40.48 -0.09
N PHE A 17 3.97 -39.74 0.06
CA PHE A 17 5.18 -39.93 -0.75
C PHE A 17 6.39 -40.26 0.13
N ALA A 18 7.11 -41.28 -0.31
CA ALA A 18 8.23 -41.92 0.37
C ALA A 18 9.48 -41.03 0.41
N LEU A 19 10.22 -41.14 1.51
CA LEU A 19 11.58 -40.61 1.68
C LEU A 19 12.56 -41.28 0.71
N SER A 20 13.32 -40.43 0.00
CA SER A 20 14.62 -40.80 -0.59
C SER A 20 15.68 -39.86 -0.07
N CYS A 21 16.60 -40.39 0.73
CA CYS A 21 17.80 -39.70 1.18
C CYS A 21 18.74 -39.46 0.00
N PHE A 22 19.04 -38.19 -0.29
CA PHE A 22 20.26 -37.82 -1.03
C PHE A 22 21.08 -36.86 -0.18
N SER A 23 22.27 -37.34 0.19
CA SER A 23 23.31 -36.55 0.84
C SER A 23 24.10 -35.85 -0.25
N ALA A 24 24.07 -34.51 -0.25
CA ALA A 24 25.06 -33.74 -0.97
C ALA A 24 25.58 -32.62 -0.04
N LYS A 25 26.84 -32.76 0.32
CA LYS A 25 27.66 -31.70 0.90
C LYS A 25 27.98 -30.73 -0.22
N ASP A 26 27.58 -29.49 -0.09
CA ASP A 26 28.32 -28.35 -0.61
C ASP A 26 27.93 -27.12 0.20
N GLY A 27 28.94 -26.60 0.92
CA GLY A 27 28.81 -25.43 1.80
C GLY A 27 28.83 -24.14 0.97
N THR A 28 27.66 -23.63 0.68
CA THR A 28 27.48 -22.20 0.39
C THR A 28 26.92 -21.56 1.66
N ALA A 29 27.74 -20.72 2.30
CA ALA A 29 27.33 -19.88 3.42
C ALA A 29 26.18 -18.99 2.91
N ALA A 30 24.95 -19.36 3.27
CA ALA A 30 23.81 -18.48 3.16
C ALA A 30 24.09 -17.29 4.08
N THR A 31 24.37 -16.13 3.48
CA THR A 31 24.33 -14.85 4.16
C THR A 31 22.92 -14.72 4.72
N THR A 32 22.78 -14.96 6.03
CA THR A 32 21.59 -14.60 6.79
C THR A 32 21.47 -13.08 6.69
N GLU A 33 20.66 -12.63 5.78
CA GLU A 33 20.19 -11.26 5.71
C GLU A 33 19.49 -11.00 7.05
N HIS A 34 20.17 -10.30 7.95
CA HIS A 34 19.60 -9.89 9.22
C HIS A 34 18.45 -8.95 8.86
N ALA A 35 17.22 -9.47 8.94
CA ALA A 35 16.03 -8.65 8.80
C ALA A 35 16.14 -7.50 9.80
N ALA A 36 16.16 -6.26 9.28
CA ALA A 36 16.18 -5.06 10.11
C ALA A 36 15.07 -5.16 11.17
N PRO A 37 15.32 -4.76 12.43
CA PRO A 37 14.34 -4.86 13.48
C PRO A 37 13.06 -4.14 13.07
N ARG A 38 11.91 -4.79 13.25
CA ARG A 38 10.61 -4.18 12.97
C ARG A 38 10.47 -2.89 13.77
N ARG A 39 10.32 -1.77 13.06
CA ARG A 39 10.00 -0.50 13.70
C ARG A 39 8.52 -0.53 14.10
N LEU A 40 8.26 -0.38 15.39
CA LEU A 40 6.92 -0.35 15.93
C LEU A 40 6.32 1.04 15.74
N LEU A 41 5.07 1.08 15.26
CA LEU A 41 4.24 2.28 15.23
C LEU A 41 3.47 2.38 16.56
N ASP A 42 3.34 3.56 17.12
CA ASP A 42 2.41 3.77 18.26
C ASP A 42 0.99 3.90 17.71
N ILE A 43 0.28 2.77 17.61
CA ILE A 43 -1.11 2.71 17.12
C ILE A 43 -2.06 2.56 18.29
N ARG A 44 -3.07 3.45 18.35
CA ARG A 44 -4.21 3.36 19.27
C ARG A 44 -5.46 3.15 18.46
N VAL A 45 -6.29 2.20 18.87
CA VAL A 45 -7.56 1.89 18.22
C VAL A 45 -8.69 2.24 19.19
N GLN A 46 -9.65 3.06 18.74
CA GLN A 46 -10.85 3.31 19.51
C GLN A 46 -11.69 2.03 19.57
N ALA A 47 -12.04 1.59 20.78
CA ALA A 47 -12.62 0.27 21.05
C ALA A 47 -14.02 0.01 20.45
N ASN A 48 -14.69 1.05 19.92
CA ASN A 48 -16.08 0.95 19.50
C ASN A 48 -16.22 0.86 17.99
N HIS A 49 -17.21 0.08 17.54
CA HIS A 49 -17.70 0.02 16.17
C HIS A 49 -16.93 -0.87 15.17
N PHE A 50 -15.85 -1.53 15.55
CA PHE A 50 -15.17 -2.51 14.68
C PHE A 50 -15.82 -3.92 14.69
N GLY A 51 -17.10 -4.01 15.05
CA GLY A 51 -17.85 -5.25 15.13
C GLY A 51 -17.33 -6.17 16.23
N HIS A 52 -17.08 -7.43 15.92
CA HIS A 52 -16.58 -8.44 16.87
C HIS A 52 -15.06 -8.49 17.01
N ALA A 53 -14.31 -7.66 16.25
CA ALA A 53 -12.85 -7.62 16.35
C ALA A 53 -12.43 -7.06 17.72
N SER A 54 -11.49 -7.72 18.39
CA SER A 54 -10.90 -7.14 19.59
C SER A 54 -9.97 -5.98 19.19
N PRO A 55 -9.95 -4.87 19.95
CA PRO A 55 -9.02 -3.77 19.67
C PRO A 55 -7.56 -4.22 19.63
N ALA A 56 -7.17 -5.20 20.44
CA ALA A 56 -5.81 -5.75 20.46
C ALA A 56 -5.47 -6.47 19.15
N ASP A 57 -6.41 -7.24 18.59
CA ASP A 57 -6.22 -7.91 17.30
C ASP A 57 -6.14 -6.91 16.17
N VAL A 58 -7.00 -5.88 16.18
CA VAL A 58 -6.93 -4.79 15.19
C VAL A 58 -5.56 -4.12 15.26
N VAL A 59 -5.10 -3.70 16.46
CA VAL A 59 -3.75 -3.10 16.61
C VAL A 59 -2.68 -4.03 16.06
N ALA A 60 -2.73 -5.33 16.36
CA ALA A 60 -1.72 -6.28 15.91
C ALA A 60 -1.68 -6.42 14.38
N VAL A 61 -2.85 -6.41 13.73
CA VAL A 61 -2.97 -6.45 12.26
C VAL A 61 -2.42 -5.16 11.64
N LEU A 62 -2.85 -4.00 12.15
CA LEU A 62 -2.41 -2.69 11.65
C LEU A 62 -0.91 -2.49 11.86
N GLN A 63 -0.37 -2.94 13.01
CA GLN A 63 1.06 -2.93 13.29
C GLN A 63 1.84 -3.79 12.29
N SER A 64 1.30 -4.98 11.94
CA SER A 64 1.90 -5.84 10.93
C SER A 64 1.88 -5.16 9.56
N ALA A 65 0.74 -4.58 9.15
CA ALA A 65 0.59 -3.89 7.88
C ALA A 65 1.54 -2.70 7.76
N GLY A 66 1.55 -1.81 8.75
CA GLY A 66 2.43 -0.64 8.74
C GLY A 66 3.90 -1.01 8.72
N SER A 67 4.29 -2.10 9.38
CA SER A 67 5.68 -2.57 9.41
C SER A 67 6.20 -2.99 8.04
N GLU A 68 5.33 -3.45 7.11
CA GLU A 68 5.76 -3.85 5.77
C GLU A 68 6.24 -2.65 4.92
N LEU A 69 5.74 -1.45 5.17
CA LEU A 69 6.18 -0.22 4.52
C LEU A 69 7.24 0.51 5.37
N PHE A 70 6.99 0.64 6.66
CA PHE A 70 7.78 1.48 7.55
C PHE A 70 9.21 0.98 7.75
N ARG A 71 9.47 -0.32 7.57
CA ARG A 71 10.83 -0.89 7.59
C ARG A 71 11.75 -0.29 6.52
N TYR A 72 11.19 0.21 5.42
CA TYR A 72 11.91 0.84 4.33
C TYR A 72 12.05 2.36 4.48
N CYS A 73 11.49 2.96 5.54
CA CYS A 73 11.52 4.39 5.80
C CYS A 73 12.33 4.72 7.06
N PRO A 74 13.64 4.36 7.14
CA PRO A 74 14.41 4.40 8.38
C PRO A 74 14.55 5.80 8.97
N HIS A 75 14.51 6.83 8.15
CA HIS A 75 14.71 8.23 8.56
C HIS A 75 13.40 8.97 8.86
N THR A 76 12.24 8.34 8.66
CA THR A 76 10.93 8.96 8.91
C THR A 76 10.48 8.74 10.34
N ARG A 77 9.87 9.75 10.95
CA ARG A 77 9.25 9.68 12.28
C ARG A 77 7.75 9.87 12.14
N ILE A 78 7.01 8.98 12.77
CA ILE A 78 5.56 9.06 12.95
C ILE A 78 5.33 9.06 14.47
N ASP A 79 4.77 10.14 15.00
CA ASP A 79 4.58 10.31 16.45
C ASP A 79 3.51 9.38 17.02
N GLY A 80 2.61 8.93 16.18
CA GLY A 80 1.60 7.92 16.50
C GLY A 80 0.39 8.04 15.59
N ILE A 81 -0.46 7.01 15.63
CA ILE A 81 -1.67 6.91 14.81
C ILE A 81 -2.83 6.53 15.70
N ASP A 82 -3.91 7.31 15.64
CA ASP A 82 -5.18 7.02 16.29
C ASP A 82 -6.18 6.56 15.24
N VAL A 83 -6.62 5.30 15.35
CA VAL A 83 -7.52 4.67 14.40
C VAL A 83 -8.93 4.60 14.98
N TYR A 84 -9.91 5.02 14.20
CA TYR A 84 -11.32 4.96 14.53
C TYR A 84 -12.14 4.36 13.39
N TYR A 85 -13.33 3.87 13.72
CA TYR A 85 -14.24 3.30 12.73
C TYR A 85 -15.07 4.38 12.04
N ARG A 86 -15.26 4.22 10.73
CA ARG A 86 -16.16 5.02 9.91
C ARG A 86 -16.86 4.11 8.89
N SER A 87 -18.17 4.23 8.75
CA SER A 87 -18.97 3.25 7.99
C SER A 87 -18.92 3.42 6.48
N ASP A 88 -18.54 4.61 5.99
CA ASP A 88 -18.63 4.96 4.56
C ASP A 88 -17.33 4.66 3.78
N HIS A 89 -16.19 5.15 4.23
CA HIS A 89 -14.90 4.94 3.57
C HIS A 89 -13.72 5.15 4.55
N PRO A 90 -12.54 4.55 4.28
CA PRO A 90 -11.32 4.91 4.99
C PRO A 90 -10.88 6.32 4.61
N GLU A 91 -10.22 7.00 5.53
CA GLU A 91 -9.70 8.35 5.31
C GLU A 91 -8.62 8.69 6.34
N ILE A 92 -7.58 9.37 5.90
CA ILE A 92 -6.61 10.03 6.78
C ILE A 92 -7.05 11.48 7.03
N ASP A 93 -7.06 11.91 8.29
CA ASP A 93 -7.30 13.32 8.59
C ASP A 93 -6.09 14.16 8.13
N SER A 94 -6.36 15.20 7.35
CA SER A 94 -5.34 16.11 6.82
C SER A 94 -4.64 16.93 7.91
N LYS A 95 -5.23 17.01 9.11
CA LYS A 95 -4.68 17.75 10.23
C LYS A 95 -4.18 16.80 11.31
N ARG A 96 -2.92 16.98 11.72
CA ARG A 96 -2.42 16.29 12.90
C ARG A 96 -3.18 16.73 14.15
N MET A 97 -3.36 15.80 15.06
CA MET A 97 -3.90 16.08 16.39
C MET A 97 -2.95 17.00 17.18
N ARG A 98 -3.43 17.55 18.30
CA ARG A 98 -2.63 18.49 19.13
C ARG A 98 -1.34 17.89 19.67
N ASP A 99 -1.31 16.58 19.87
CA ASP A 99 -0.15 15.80 20.33
C ASP A 99 0.74 15.29 19.17
N GLY A 100 0.51 15.74 17.94
CA GLY A 100 1.26 15.36 16.75
C GLY A 100 0.81 14.04 16.09
N ARG A 101 -0.12 13.31 16.71
CA ARG A 101 -0.62 12.04 16.18
C ARG A 101 -1.47 12.24 14.93
N ILE A 102 -1.56 11.21 14.12
CA ILE A 102 -2.38 11.16 12.90
C ILE A 102 -3.67 10.42 13.23
N ALA A 103 -4.82 11.01 12.86
CA ALA A 103 -6.10 10.33 12.93
C ALA A 103 -6.40 9.65 11.59
N MET A 104 -6.81 8.38 11.65
CA MET A 104 -7.20 7.56 10.49
C MET A 104 -8.55 6.90 10.74
N ALA A 105 -9.45 7.03 9.79
CA ALA A 105 -10.69 6.27 9.76
C ALA A 105 -10.51 4.98 8.95
N LEU A 106 -11.06 3.86 9.43
CA LEU A 106 -11.17 2.63 8.67
C LEU A 106 -12.64 2.16 8.67
N SER A 107 -13.07 1.55 7.56
CA SER A 107 -14.42 0.98 7.42
C SER A 107 -14.45 -0.56 7.48
N ALA A 108 -13.29 -1.20 7.59
CA ALA A 108 -13.19 -2.63 7.85
C ALA A 108 -13.75 -2.98 9.23
N HIS A 109 -14.40 -4.13 9.36
CA HIS A 109 -15.01 -4.57 10.62
C HIS A 109 -14.88 -6.09 10.80
N ASP A 110 -15.22 -6.59 11.98
CA ASP A 110 -15.11 -8.01 12.36
C ASP A 110 -13.69 -8.55 12.10
N THR A 111 -13.57 -9.73 11.53
CA THR A 111 -12.29 -10.39 11.26
C THR A 111 -11.83 -10.24 9.80
N HIS A 112 -12.26 -9.17 9.11
CA HIS A 112 -11.87 -8.92 7.73
C HIS A 112 -10.43 -8.37 7.63
N TRP A 113 -9.44 -9.15 8.14
CA TRP A 113 -8.05 -8.72 8.32
C TRP A 113 -7.38 -8.21 7.04
N ALA A 114 -7.71 -8.79 5.89
CA ALA A 114 -7.19 -8.30 4.62
C ALA A 114 -7.69 -6.89 4.28
N GLN A 115 -8.96 -6.58 4.60
CA GLN A 115 -9.51 -5.22 4.42
C GLN A 115 -8.86 -4.22 5.36
N TYR A 116 -8.66 -4.59 6.65
CA TYR A 116 -7.91 -3.73 7.59
C TYR A 116 -6.52 -3.42 7.06
N SER A 117 -5.80 -4.45 6.62
CA SER A 117 -4.43 -4.31 6.12
C SER A 117 -4.38 -3.44 4.87
N PHE A 118 -5.33 -3.63 3.94
CA PHE A 118 -5.45 -2.88 2.70
C PHE A 118 -5.74 -1.40 2.97
N GLN A 119 -6.78 -1.11 3.75
CA GLN A 119 -7.19 0.25 4.07
C GLN A 119 -6.11 1.00 4.86
N PHE A 120 -5.57 0.35 5.90
CA PHE A 120 -4.53 0.97 6.70
C PHE A 120 -3.26 1.26 5.90
N ALA A 121 -2.82 0.36 5.03
CA ALA A 121 -1.65 0.61 4.20
C ALA A 121 -1.86 1.76 3.22
N HIS A 122 -3.08 1.93 2.70
CA HIS A 122 -3.46 3.07 1.87
C HIS A 122 -3.30 4.39 2.63
N GLU A 123 -3.98 4.52 3.76
CA GLU A 123 -3.96 5.74 4.58
C GLU A 123 -2.56 5.99 5.18
N PHE A 124 -1.83 4.94 5.52
CA PHE A 124 -0.46 5.07 6.00
C PHE A 124 0.51 5.54 4.91
N CYS A 125 0.28 5.16 3.66
CA CYS A 125 1.03 5.67 2.53
C CYS A 125 0.82 7.18 2.34
N HIS A 126 -0.41 7.68 2.48
CA HIS A 126 -0.70 9.12 2.53
C HIS A 126 0.09 9.82 3.66
N ALA A 127 0.12 9.21 4.86
CA ALA A 127 0.92 9.75 5.96
C ALA A 127 2.41 9.85 5.63
N LEU A 128 2.98 8.85 4.94
CA LEU A 128 4.35 8.87 4.45
C LEU A 128 4.57 9.92 3.35
N ALA A 129 3.58 10.13 2.49
CA ALA A 129 3.61 11.05 1.34
C ALA A 129 3.39 12.53 1.70
N ASN A 130 3.40 12.90 2.98
CA ASN A 130 3.15 14.27 3.44
C ASN A 130 1.78 14.83 3.02
N TYR A 131 0.72 13.99 3.12
CA TYR A 131 -0.64 14.31 2.69
C TYR A 131 -1.18 15.66 3.15
N ALA A 132 -0.79 16.13 4.34
CA ALA A 132 -1.20 17.46 4.84
C ALA A 132 -0.80 18.62 3.91
N ASN A 133 0.25 18.45 3.09
CA ASN A 133 0.64 19.42 2.07
C ASN A 133 -0.15 19.25 0.77
N THR A 134 -0.61 18.03 0.47
CA THR A 134 -1.36 17.73 -0.76
C THR A 134 -2.79 18.25 -0.70
N SER A 135 -3.42 18.16 0.47
CA SER A 135 -4.80 18.62 0.69
C SER A 135 -4.95 20.15 0.68
N GLN A 136 -3.85 20.88 0.70
CA GLN A 136 -3.82 22.34 0.71
C GLN A 136 -2.93 22.84 -0.43
N THR A 137 -3.53 23.33 -1.51
CA THR A 137 -2.78 23.99 -2.59
C THR A 137 -2.52 25.45 -2.25
N ASP A 138 -1.47 26.04 -2.83
CA ASP A 138 -1.14 27.46 -2.65
C ASP A 138 -2.17 28.39 -3.33
N ILE A 139 -2.93 27.87 -4.28
CA ILE A 139 -4.02 28.60 -4.96
C ILE A 139 -5.34 28.11 -4.35
N PRO A 140 -6.10 28.99 -3.67
CA PRO A 140 -7.40 28.64 -3.10
C PRO A 140 -8.34 27.99 -4.14
N ASP A 141 -9.11 27.00 -3.71
CA ASP A 141 -10.12 26.29 -4.51
C ASP A 141 -9.56 25.59 -5.77
N THR A 142 -8.25 25.40 -5.85
CA THR A 142 -7.61 24.67 -6.94
C THR A 142 -7.23 23.27 -6.48
N PRO A 143 -7.85 22.20 -6.99
CA PRO A 143 -7.48 20.83 -6.63
C PRO A 143 -6.07 20.51 -7.14
N ASN A 144 -5.34 19.65 -6.41
CA ASN A 144 -4.05 19.17 -6.86
C ASN A 144 -4.21 18.28 -8.09
N ALA A 145 -3.69 18.73 -9.22
CA ALA A 145 -3.81 18.06 -10.51
C ALA A 145 -3.11 16.69 -10.57
N ASN A 146 -2.20 16.40 -9.64
CA ASN A 146 -1.45 15.15 -9.59
C ASN A 146 -1.81 14.27 -8.37
N LEU A 147 -2.87 14.59 -7.63
CA LEU A 147 -3.36 13.79 -6.50
C LEU A 147 -3.64 12.34 -6.89
N TRP A 148 -4.11 12.09 -8.13
CA TRP A 148 -4.35 10.74 -8.65
C TRP A 148 -3.08 9.85 -8.62
N LEU A 149 -1.88 10.44 -8.76
CA LEU A 149 -0.62 9.69 -8.66
C LEU A 149 -0.38 9.23 -7.22
N GLU A 150 -0.62 10.09 -6.24
CA GLU A 150 -0.54 9.74 -4.83
C GLU A 150 -1.55 8.65 -4.49
N GLU A 151 -2.81 8.78 -4.91
CA GLU A 151 -3.84 7.74 -4.73
C GLU A 151 -3.43 6.39 -5.34
N SER A 152 -2.83 6.43 -6.54
CA SER A 152 -2.31 5.22 -7.19
C SER A 152 -1.11 4.61 -6.46
N LEU A 153 -0.25 5.42 -5.85
CA LEU A 153 0.85 4.96 -5.01
C LEU A 153 0.34 4.36 -3.69
N CYS A 154 -0.72 4.93 -3.11
CA CYS A 154 -1.38 4.40 -1.92
C CYS A 154 -2.08 3.06 -2.21
N GLU A 155 -2.75 2.93 -3.37
CA GLU A 155 -3.27 1.64 -3.85
C GLU A 155 -2.14 0.62 -4.07
N THR A 156 -0.99 1.05 -4.60
CA THR A 156 0.22 0.21 -4.74
C THR A 156 0.72 -0.26 -3.37
N ALA A 157 0.74 0.63 -2.37
CA ALA A 157 1.14 0.31 -1.00
C ALA A 157 0.22 -0.74 -0.38
N SER A 158 -1.09 -0.64 -0.61
CA SER A 158 -2.07 -1.62 -0.15
C SER A 158 -1.81 -3.01 -0.73
N LEU A 159 -1.62 -3.10 -2.03
CA LEU A 159 -1.35 -4.37 -2.73
C LEU A 159 0.00 -4.97 -2.33
N PHE A 160 1.05 -4.14 -2.24
CA PHE A 160 2.37 -4.53 -1.75
C PHE A 160 2.30 -5.08 -0.34
N THR A 161 1.64 -4.36 0.57
CA THR A 161 1.50 -4.75 1.98
C THR A 161 0.80 -6.08 2.13
N LEU A 162 -0.30 -6.32 1.43
CA LEU A 162 -1.01 -7.60 1.47
C LEU A 162 -0.12 -8.77 1.05
N ARG A 163 0.65 -8.62 -0.03
CA ARG A 163 1.57 -9.65 -0.52
C ARG A 163 2.74 -9.86 0.44
N ALA A 164 3.32 -8.78 0.94
CA ALA A 164 4.41 -8.86 1.92
C ALA A 164 3.95 -9.51 3.23
N MET A 165 2.78 -9.10 3.76
CA MET A 165 2.19 -9.72 4.94
C MET A 165 1.88 -11.20 4.75
N SER A 166 1.40 -11.61 3.56
CA SER A 166 1.17 -13.02 3.26
C SER A 166 2.44 -13.85 3.52
N HIS A 167 3.58 -13.43 2.98
CA HIS A 167 4.87 -14.10 3.23
C HIS A 167 5.31 -13.99 4.70
N THR A 168 5.16 -12.82 5.30
CA THR A 168 5.56 -12.61 6.70
C THR A 168 4.72 -13.47 7.65
N TRP A 169 3.42 -13.61 7.42
CA TRP A 169 2.53 -14.35 8.30
C TRP A 169 2.66 -15.88 8.16
N GLU A 170 3.24 -16.40 7.08
CA GLU A 170 3.59 -17.81 6.97
C GLU A 170 4.57 -18.25 8.07
N THR A 171 5.49 -17.37 8.46
CA THR A 171 6.56 -17.68 9.43
C THR A 171 6.47 -16.91 10.73
N ASN A 172 6.03 -15.66 10.67
CA ASN A 172 6.05 -14.71 11.79
C ASN A 172 4.77 -13.86 11.85
N PRO A 173 3.59 -14.47 12.05
CA PRO A 173 2.33 -13.75 12.27
C PRO A 173 2.34 -13.00 13.61
N PRO A 174 1.46 -11.98 13.82
CA PRO A 174 1.31 -11.29 15.11
C PRO A 174 0.99 -12.25 16.26
N TYR A 175 0.13 -13.23 16.00
CA TYR A 175 -0.20 -14.35 16.87
C TYR A 175 -0.15 -15.64 16.07
N PRO A 176 0.21 -16.79 16.66
CA PRO A 176 0.28 -18.07 15.95
C PRO A 176 -1.00 -18.44 15.19
N ALA A 177 -2.17 -18.09 15.76
CA ALA A 177 -3.47 -18.33 15.15
C ALA A 177 -3.68 -17.56 13.84
N PHE A 178 -2.97 -16.45 13.60
CA PHE A 178 -3.12 -15.65 12.38
C PHE A 178 -2.38 -16.23 11.17
N ARG A 179 -1.54 -17.26 11.36
CA ARG A 179 -0.85 -17.92 10.26
C ARG A 179 -1.82 -18.43 9.17
N VAL A 180 -2.99 -18.91 9.57
CA VAL A 180 -4.00 -19.43 8.64
C VAL A 180 -4.56 -18.36 7.69
N TYR A 181 -4.39 -17.06 8.02
CA TYR A 181 -4.80 -15.95 7.18
C TYR A 181 -3.79 -15.56 6.10
N ALA A 182 -2.56 -16.07 6.13
CA ALA A 182 -1.54 -15.73 5.16
C ALA A 182 -2.00 -15.91 3.70
N PRO A 183 -2.63 -17.04 3.30
CA PRO A 183 -3.19 -17.20 1.96
C PRO A 183 -4.27 -16.17 1.61
N TRP A 184 -5.15 -15.84 2.56
CA TRP A 184 -6.25 -14.88 2.35
C TRP A 184 -5.76 -13.46 2.04
N LEU A 185 -4.65 -13.04 2.63
CA LEU A 185 -4.02 -11.76 2.32
C LEU A 185 -3.58 -11.70 0.85
N ARG A 186 -2.90 -12.77 0.38
CA ARG A 186 -2.48 -12.90 -1.02
C ARG A 186 -3.65 -12.95 -1.97
N ASP A 187 -4.65 -13.77 -1.63
CA ASP A 187 -5.83 -13.99 -2.47
C ASP A 187 -6.65 -12.71 -2.60
N TYR A 188 -6.76 -11.90 -1.54
CA TYR A 188 -7.42 -10.61 -1.60
C TYR A 188 -6.69 -9.64 -2.55
N ALA A 189 -5.35 -9.55 -2.48
CA ALA A 189 -4.58 -8.75 -3.44
C ALA A 189 -4.76 -9.25 -4.88
N GLN A 190 -4.76 -10.57 -5.09
CA GLN A 190 -4.97 -11.16 -6.40
C GLN A 190 -6.39 -10.91 -6.93
N GLN A 191 -7.40 -11.03 -6.08
CA GLN A 191 -8.78 -10.71 -6.43
C GLN A 191 -8.90 -9.27 -6.90
N ARG A 192 -8.35 -8.30 -6.13
CA ARG A 192 -8.35 -6.88 -6.53
C ARG A 192 -7.78 -6.67 -7.93
N LEU A 193 -6.59 -7.23 -8.19
CA LEU A 193 -5.93 -7.13 -9.49
C LEU A 193 -6.65 -7.88 -10.63
N SER A 194 -7.52 -8.83 -10.29
CA SER A 194 -8.19 -9.70 -11.27
C SER A 194 -9.51 -9.14 -11.78
N LEU A 195 -10.08 -8.15 -11.11
CA LEU A 195 -11.33 -7.54 -11.55
C LEU A 195 -11.19 -6.96 -12.97
N PRO A 196 -12.18 -7.14 -13.85
CA PRO A 196 -12.11 -6.64 -15.22
C PRO A 196 -11.83 -5.14 -15.31
N GLU A 197 -12.47 -4.34 -14.43
CA GLU A 197 -12.34 -2.89 -14.34
C GLU A 197 -10.97 -2.42 -13.87
N HIS A 198 -10.16 -3.31 -13.25
CA HIS A 198 -8.80 -3.05 -12.78
C HIS A 198 -7.73 -3.46 -13.80
N ARG A 199 -8.12 -3.84 -15.01
CA ARG A 199 -7.22 -4.33 -16.06
C ARG A 199 -7.17 -3.39 -17.25
N LEU A 200 -6.02 -3.32 -17.89
CA LEU A 200 -5.92 -2.68 -19.18
C LEU A 200 -6.81 -3.40 -20.21
N PRO A 201 -7.50 -2.67 -21.10
CA PRO A 201 -8.19 -3.28 -22.22
C PRO A 201 -7.24 -4.15 -23.06
N ALA A 202 -7.73 -5.27 -23.56
CA ALA A 202 -6.93 -6.20 -24.35
C ALA A 202 -6.23 -5.48 -25.53
N GLY A 203 -4.95 -5.75 -25.70
CA GLY A 203 -4.13 -5.16 -26.77
C GLY A 203 -3.73 -3.69 -26.54
N THR A 204 -4.07 -3.10 -25.39
CA THR A 204 -3.73 -1.70 -25.08
C THR A 204 -2.49 -1.68 -24.17
N SER A 205 -1.44 -0.96 -24.58
CA SER A 205 -0.31 -0.70 -23.68
C SER A 205 -0.69 0.31 -22.59
N PHE A 206 -0.06 0.22 -21.41
CA PHE A 206 -0.31 1.17 -20.33
C PHE A 206 -0.10 2.63 -20.78
N LEU A 207 0.98 2.91 -21.50
CA LEU A 207 1.27 4.28 -21.92
C LEU A 207 0.20 4.83 -22.89
N ALA A 208 -0.34 3.99 -23.77
CA ALA A 208 -1.45 4.39 -24.66
C ALA A 208 -2.71 4.68 -23.87
N TRP A 209 -3.06 3.78 -22.93
CA TRP A 209 -4.18 3.95 -22.02
C TRP A 209 -4.03 5.20 -21.16
N PHE A 210 -2.86 5.40 -20.55
CA PHE A 210 -2.56 6.55 -19.70
C PHE A 210 -2.73 7.89 -20.44
N ARG A 211 -2.17 8.01 -21.66
CA ARG A 211 -2.32 9.22 -22.49
C ARG A 211 -3.77 9.56 -22.77
N GLN A 212 -4.62 8.56 -22.96
CA GLN A 212 -6.05 8.74 -23.19
C GLN A 212 -6.79 9.17 -21.91
N HIS A 213 -6.37 8.69 -20.73
CA HIS A 213 -7.09 8.86 -19.47
C HIS A 213 -6.49 9.92 -18.55
N GLN A 214 -5.28 10.42 -18.83
CA GLN A 214 -4.56 11.36 -17.97
C GLN A 214 -5.41 12.59 -17.59
N ARG A 215 -6.15 13.16 -18.54
CA ARG A 215 -7.01 14.32 -18.26
C ARG A 215 -8.14 14.00 -17.28
N ALA A 216 -8.71 12.81 -17.38
CA ALA A 216 -9.78 12.36 -16.50
C ALA A 216 -9.25 12.00 -15.10
N LEU A 217 -8.09 11.35 -15.00
CA LEU A 217 -7.38 11.12 -13.72
C LEU A 217 -7.10 12.44 -12.99
N ARG A 218 -6.64 13.46 -13.70
CA ARG A 218 -6.40 14.80 -13.12
C ARG A 218 -7.69 15.49 -12.62
N LYS A 219 -8.84 15.13 -13.18
CA LYS A 219 -10.15 15.69 -12.79
C LYS A 219 -10.79 14.91 -11.63
N ASP A 220 -10.56 13.61 -11.58
CA ASP A 220 -11.10 12.70 -10.57
C ASP A 220 -9.98 11.80 -10.04
N ALA A 221 -9.26 12.31 -9.05
CA ALA A 221 -8.15 11.60 -8.42
C ALA A 221 -8.60 10.34 -7.67
N GLY A 222 -9.85 10.32 -7.20
CA GLY A 222 -10.43 9.21 -6.42
C GLY A 222 -10.99 8.06 -7.26
N HIS A 223 -10.76 8.04 -8.58
CA HIS A 223 -11.28 6.98 -9.46
C HIS A 223 -10.55 5.65 -9.19
N ARG A 224 -11.06 4.88 -8.23
CA ARG A 224 -10.41 3.69 -7.65
C ARG A 224 -10.00 2.64 -8.68
N ASP A 225 -10.85 2.34 -9.67
CA ASP A 225 -10.54 1.34 -10.68
C ASP A 225 -9.31 1.73 -11.51
N TRP A 226 -9.23 3.01 -11.90
CA TRP A 226 -8.10 3.51 -12.66
C TRP A 226 -6.83 3.62 -11.82
N ASN A 227 -6.97 3.98 -10.54
CA ASN A 227 -5.84 3.96 -9.60
C ASN A 227 -5.29 2.55 -9.43
N THR A 228 -6.15 1.51 -9.43
CA THR A 228 -5.71 0.10 -9.40
C THR A 228 -5.02 -0.31 -10.70
N ILE A 229 -5.49 0.17 -11.88
CA ILE A 229 -4.78 -0.06 -13.16
C ILE A 229 -3.37 0.53 -13.08
N VAL A 230 -3.21 1.77 -12.61
CA VAL A 230 -1.89 2.41 -12.42
C VAL A 230 -1.06 1.62 -11.41
N ALA A 231 -1.63 1.29 -10.26
CA ALA A 231 -0.96 0.53 -9.21
C ALA A 231 -0.43 -0.82 -9.71
N SER A 232 -1.17 -1.50 -10.60
CA SER A 232 -0.72 -2.76 -11.20
C SER A 232 0.57 -2.64 -12.01
N GLN A 233 0.87 -1.44 -12.52
CA GLN A 233 2.12 -1.15 -13.26
C GLN A 233 3.27 -0.75 -12.33
N LEU A 234 2.94 -0.11 -11.20
CA LEU A 234 3.94 0.34 -10.23
C LEU A 234 4.36 -0.77 -9.27
N LEU A 235 3.44 -1.66 -8.91
CA LEU A 235 3.66 -2.73 -7.94
C LEU A 235 4.90 -3.58 -8.22
N PRO A 236 5.16 -4.08 -9.45
CA PRO A 236 6.36 -4.86 -9.73
C PRO A 236 7.68 -4.08 -9.50
N ILE A 237 7.64 -2.75 -9.66
CA ILE A 237 8.81 -1.89 -9.44
C ILE A 237 9.12 -1.82 -7.94
N PHE A 238 8.10 -1.60 -7.10
CA PHE A 238 8.27 -1.59 -5.66
C PHE A 238 8.59 -2.98 -5.09
N GLU A 239 8.06 -4.05 -5.66
CA GLU A 239 8.41 -5.42 -5.27
C GLU A 239 9.87 -5.78 -5.61
N SER A 240 10.39 -5.27 -6.73
CA SER A 240 11.79 -5.50 -7.12
C SER A 240 12.78 -4.62 -6.36
N GLU A 241 12.36 -3.43 -5.93
CA GLU A 241 13.18 -2.45 -5.20
C GLU A 241 12.41 -1.89 -3.99
N PRO A 242 12.17 -2.68 -2.93
CA PRO A 242 11.33 -2.25 -1.80
C PRO A 242 11.91 -1.06 -1.03
N ALA A 243 13.23 -0.84 -1.06
CA ALA A 243 13.85 0.36 -0.50
C ALA A 243 13.32 1.66 -1.13
N GLY A 244 12.71 1.58 -2.31
CA GLY A 244 12.02 2.69 -2.98
C GLY A 244 10.85 3.26 -2.19
N TRP A 245 10.28 2.53 -1.21
CA TRP A 245 9.26 3.07 -0.31
C TRP A 245 9.74 4.28 0.49
N GLU A 246 11.03 4.39 0.78
CA GLU A 246 11.57 5.58 1.42
C GLU A 246 11.34 6.85 0.59
N ALA A 247 11.29 6.73 -0.75
CA ALA A 247 11.05 7.87 -1.62
C ALA A 247 9.68 8.54 -1.38
N MET A 248 8.68 7.79 -0.88
CA MET A 248 7.37 8.35 -0.52
C MET A 248 7.48 9.47 0.50
N THR A 249 8.46 9.41 1.41
CA THR A 249 8.66 10.40 2.47
C THR A 249 9.17 11.76 1.95
N PHE A 250 9.51 11.81 0.68
CA PHE A 250 9.95 13.02 -0.03
C PHE A 250 8.92 13.52 -1.04
N LEU A 251 7.83 12.78 -1.28
CA LEU A 251 6.70 13.25 -2.07
C LEU A 251 5.96 14.36 -1.32
N ASN A 252 5.47 15.36 -2.03
CA ASN A 252 4.68 16.48 -1.48
C ASN A 252 5.37 17.22 -0.30
N ARG A 253 6.69 17.32 -0.29
CA ARG A 253 7.41 18.11 0.73
C ARG A 253 7.03 19.57 0.69
N ASP A 254 6.88 20.12 -0.51
CA ASP A 254 6.34 21.45 -0.71
C ASP A 254 4.85 21.36 -1.05
N ARG A 255 4.13 22.42 -0.74
CA ARG A 255 2.74 22.55 -1.20
C ARG A 255 2.70 22.66 -2.71
N SER A 256 1.74 22.00 -3.33
CA SER A 256 1.47 22.12 -4.75
C SER A 256 0.78 23.46 -5.04
N ASN A 257 1.06 24.06 -6.20
CA ASN A 257 0.22 25.14 -6.72
C ASN A 257 -1.07 24.60 -7.36
N GLY A 258 -1.25 23.28 -7.38
CA GLY A 258 -2.42 22.61 -7.95
C GLY A 258 -2.38 22.41 -9.47
N LEU A 259 -1.48 23.08 -10.18
CA LEU A 259 -1.49 23.11 -11.65
C LEU A 259 -0.29 22.44 -12.31
N GLU A 260 0.68 21.92 -11.52
CA GLU A 260 1.89 21.32 -12.05
C GLU A 260 1.59 20.23 -13.07
N SER A 261 2.36 20.22 -14.15
CA SER A 261 2.41 19.05 -15.03
C SER A 261 2.98 17.84 -14.31
N LEU A 262 2.68 16.64 -14.80
CA LEU A 262 3.24 15.43 -14.23
C LEU A 262 4.78 15.43 -14.26
N ALA A 263 5.38 16.01 -15.30
CA ALA A 263 6.83 16.12 -15.42
C ALA A 263 7.43 17.03 -14.33
N GLU A 264 6.82 18.18 -14.07
CA GLU A 264 7.22 19.08 -12.99
C GLU A 264 7.06 18.42 -11.63
N HIS A 265 5.97 17.70 -11.40
CA HIS A 265 5.71 16.97 -10.16
C HIS A 265 6.80 15.90 -9.89
N PHE A 266 7.15 15.09 -10.89
CA PHE A 266 8.25 14.13 -10.77
C PHE A 266 9.62 14.82 -10.59
N ALA A 267 9.85 15.96 -11.24
CA ALA A 267 11.09 16.73 -11.08
C ALA A 267 11.24 17.27 -9.65
N GLN A 268 10.16 17.80 -9.06
CA GLN A 268 10.14 18.27 -7.67
C GLN A 268 10.36 17.10 -6.71
N TRP A 269 9.61 15.99 -6.86
CA TRP A 269 9.80 14.81 -6.03
C TRP A 269 11.25 14.32 -6.07
N ARG A 270 11.82 14.19 -7.28
CA ARG A 270 13.21 13.79 -7.48
C ARG A 270 14.19 14.77 -6.84
N ALA A 271 13.95 16.08 -6.89
CA ALA A 271 14.82 17.11 -6.31
C ALA A 271 14.89 16.98 -4.78
N HIS A 272 13.77 16.64 -4.11
CA HIS A 272 13.71 16.42 -2.67
C HIS A 272 14.36 15.12 -2.22
N CYS A 273 14.45 14.12 -3.10
CA CYS A 273 15.03 12.83 -2.76
C CYS A 273 16.55 12.90 -2.61
N PRO A 274 17.14 12.19 -1.64
CA PRO A 274 18.55 11.88 -1.62
C PRO A 274 19.01 11.30 -2.96
N GLU A 275 20.29 11.52 -3.28
CA GLU A 275 20.84 11.11 -4.58
C GLU A 275 20.60 9.62 -4.88
N GLY A 276 20.74 8.75 -3.89
CA GLY A 276 20.54 7.31 -4.03
C GLY A 276 19.12 6.89 -4.42
N LEU A 277 18.10 7.70 -4.11
CA LEU A 277 16.69 7.43 -4.45
C LEU A 277 16.26 8.04 -5.79
N ARG A 278 17.02 8.97 -6.36
CA ARG A 278 16.66 9.65 -7.61
C ARG A 278 16.51 8.72 -8.81
N PRO A 279 17.33 7.65 -8.97
CA PRO A 279 17.13 6.67 -10.04
C PRO A 279 15.78 5.95 -9.94
N PHE A 280 15.33 5.63 -8.72
CA PHE A 280 14.04 5.01 -8.48
C PHE A 280 12.88 5.91 -8.94
N ILE A 281 12.89 7.21 -8.60
CA ILE A 281 11.90 8.18 -9.08
C ILE A 281 11.91 8.27 -10.60
N SER A 282 13.11 8.27 -11.23
CA SER A 282 13.21 8.27 -12.69
C SER A 282 12.60 7.02 -13.32
N LYS A 283 12.71 5.85 -12.66
CA LYS A 283 12.08 4.60 -13.11
C LYS A 283 10.56 4.70 -13.03
N LEU A 284 9.99 5.26 -11.95
CA LEU A 284 8.55 5.50 -11.84
C LEU A 284 8.07 6.47 -12.93
N ALA A 285 8.77 7.58 -13.15
CA ALA A 285 8.42 8.58 -14.16
C ALA A 285 8.40 7.98 -15.58
N ALA A 286 9.32 7.06 -15.88
CA ALA A 286 9.41 6.39 -17.18
C ALA A 286 8.16 5.55 -17.50
N VAL A 287 7.46 5.01 -16.51
CA VAL A 287 6.19 4.29 -16.69
C VAL A 287 5.15 5.17 -17.40
N PHE A 288 5.15 6.46 -17.10
CA PHE A 288 4.23 7.45 -17.65
C PHE A 288 4.77 8.16 -18.90
N GLY A 289 5.93 7.73 -19.40
CA GLY A 289 6.59 8.37 -20.55
C GLY A 289 7.21 9.74 -20.21
N VAL A 290 7.39 10.04 -18.93
CA VAL A 290 8.14 11.22 -18.48
C VAL A 290 9.62 10.88 -18.53
N ASN A 291 10.29 11.31 -19.61
CA ASN A 291 11.72 11.09 -19.79
C ASN A 291 12.55 12.07 -18.94
N ARG A 292 13.80 11.69 -18.63
CA ARG A 292 14.77 12.60 -18.00
C ARG A 292 14.93 13.86 -18.86
N GLN A 293 14.55 15.01 -18.33
CA GLN A 293 15.14 16.27 -18.75
C GLN A 293 16.46 16.48 -18.02
#